data_5030e5458cbfd9988314c0cedaa4bb51
#
_entry.id   5030e5458cbfd9988314c0cedaa4bb51
#
_cell.length_a   1.000
_cell.length_b   1.000
_cell.length_c   1.000
_cell.angle_alpha   90.00
_cell.angle_beta   90.00
_cell.angle_gamma   90.00
#
_symmetry.space_group_name_H-M   'P 1'
#
loop_
_entity.id
_entity.type
_entity.pdbx_description
1 polymer ?
#
loop_
_entity_poly.entity_id
_entity_poly.type
_entity_poly.pdbx_seq_one_letter_code
_entity_poly.pdbx_strand_id
1 'polypeptide(L)'
;MLAGQDATTRNVLQALDGAWLAHIAAHGNFRADSPLFSSLRVQDGPLTVYAFEQLQHAPHRLVLPSCDSGVLAPTGADELLGVVSSLLPLGTAGIVAAVSPLNDHAAVPVMLALHRHLRAGQTLAEAVLSVRRGLNGDPVRQATAVSLVALGAA
;
A
#
# COMPACT_ATOMS: atom_id res chain seq x y z
N MET A 1 9.24 -7.20 11.33
CA MET A 1 7.92 -7.44 10.72
C MET A 1 6.91 -7.58 11.84
N LEU A 2 5.80 -6.83 11.78
CA LEU A 2 4.69 -6.94 12.72
C LEU A 2 3.60 -7.82 12.12
N ALA A 3 3.03 -8.74 12.91
CA ALA A 3 1.95 -9.62 12.47
C ALA A 3 1.08 -10.06 13.67
N GLY A 4 -0.16 -10.45 13.41
CA GLY A 4 -1.08 -10.93 14.44
C GLY A 4 -1.24 -9.92 15.59
N GLN A 5 -1.07 -10.36 16.82
CA GLN A 5 -1.28 -9.55 18.03
C GLN A 5 -0.32 -8.36 18.17
N ASP A 6 0.84 -8.39 17.50
CA ASP A 6 1.82 -7.30 17.55
C ASP A 6 1.48 -6.15 16.58
N ALA A 7 0.58 -6.37 15.62
CA ALA A 7 0.17 -5.38 14.63
C ALA A 7 -0.87 -4.39 15.18
N THR A 8 -0.58 -3.77 16.32
CA THR A 8 -1.40 -2.72 16.94
C THR A 8 -1.12 -1.36 16.29
N THR A 9 -2.07 -0.43 16.37
CA THR A 9 -1.93 0.95 15.88
C THR A 9 -0.61 1.58 16.34
N ARG A 10 -0.30 1.49 17.62
CA ARG A 10 0.94 2.03 18.20
C ARG A 10 2.18 1.42 17.56
N ASN A 11 2.26 0.10 17.51
CA ASN A 11 3.44 -0.59 16.98
C ASN A 11 3.62 -0.35 15.48
N VAL A 12 2.52 -0.27 14.74
CA VAL A 12 2.53 0.04 13.30
C VAL A 12 3.05 1.45 13.08
N LEU A 13 2.51 2.46 13.77
CA LEU A 13 3.00 3.84 13.64
C LEU A 13 4.47 3.95 14.03
N GLN A 14 4.89 3.33 15.13
CA GLN A 14 6.30 3.31 15.53
C GLN A 14 7.22 2.67 14.48
N ALA A 15 6.77 1.61 13.82
CA ALA A 15 7.54 0.93 12.77
C ALA A 15 7.57 1.73 11.45
N LEU A 16 6.58 2.58 11.20
CA LEU A 16 6.49 3.43 10.02
C LEU A 16 7.36 4.69 10.15
N ASP A 17 7.51 5.21 11.36
CA ASP A 17 8.19 6.49 11.59
C ASP A 17 9.65 6.43 11.12
N GLY A 18 9.96 7.21 10.09
CA GLY A 18 11.29 7.25 9.46
C GLY A 18 11.71 6.00 8.69
N ALA A 19 10.80 5.06 8.41
CA ALA A 19 11.14 3.87 7.65
C ALA A 19 11.54 4.21 6.21
N TRP A 20 12.63 3.60 5.71
CA TRP A 20 13.02 3.75 4.31
C TRP A 20 12.01 3.13 3.34
N LEU A 21 11.50 1.97 3.67
CA LEU A 21 10.46 1.25 2.93
C LEU A 21 9.51 0.58 3.92
N ALA A 22 8.25 0.90 3.83
CA ALA A 22 7.20 0.23 4.58
C ALA A 22 6.30 -0.57 3.62
N HIS A 23 5.82 -1.73 4.06
CA HIS A 23 4.81 -2.51 3.37
C HIS A 23 3.71 -2.86 4.36
N ILE A 24 2.50 -2.40 4.09
CA ILE A 24 1.34 -2.65 4.93
C ILE A 24 0.36 -3.52 4.15
N ALA A 25 0.35 -4.81 4.46
CA ALA A 25 -0.63 -5.77 3.94
C ALA A 25 -1.77 -5.92 4.96
N ALA A 26 -2.77 -5.07 4.86
CA ALA A 26 -3.95 -5.05 5.72
C ALA A 26 -5.18 -4.76 4.87
N HIS A 27 -6.35 -5.17 5.35
CA HIS A 27 -7.61 -4.75 4.72
C HIS A 27 -7.82 -3.25 4.91
N GLY A 28 -8.21 -2.57 3.83
CA GLY A 28 -8.57 -1.17 3.84
C GLY A 28 -10.08 -0.97 3.95
N ASN A 29 -10.48 0.15 4.51
CA ASN A 29 -11.81 0.72 4.40
C ASN A 29 -11.62 2.17 3.96
N PHE A 30 -11.88 2.44 2.70
CA PHE A 30 -11.62 3.74 2.11
C PHE A 30 -12.92 4.53 2.00
N ARG A 31 -12.83 5.84 2.23
CA ARG A 31 -13.96 6.75 2.24
C ARG A 31 -13.70 7.93 1.30
N ALA A 32 -14.35 7.91 0.14
CA ALA A 32 -14.24 8.99 -0.84
C ALA A 32 -14.82 10.33 -0.32
N ASP A 33 -15.87 10.27 0.53
CA ASP A 33 -16.49 11.43 1.17
C ASP A 33 -15.61 12.06 2.25
N SER A 34 -14.69 11.31 2.81
CA SER A 34 -13.81 11.77 3.89
C SER A 34 -12.50 10.98 3.94
N PRO A 35 -11.54 11.27 3.05
CA PRO A 35 -10.32 10.48 2.88
C PRO A 35 -9.47 10.32 4.16
N LEU A 36 -9.46 11.32 5.05
CA LEU A 36 -8.74 11.25 6.33
C LEU A 36 -9.29 10.17 7.29
N PHE A 37 -10.56 9.79 7.13
CA PHE A 37 -11.18 8.71 7.88
C PHE A 37 -11.12 7.36 7.19
N SER A 38 -10.49 7.29 6.01
CA SER A 38 -10.06 6.02 5.45
C SER A 38 -9.12 5.33 6.43
N SER A 39 -9.18 4.00 6.49
CA SER A 39 -8.45 3.26 7.52
C SER A 39 -7.95 1.92 7.02
N LEU A 40 -6.90 1.44 7.67
CA LEU A 40 -6.39 0.07 7.55
C LEU A 40 -6.80 -0.70 8.80
N ARG A 41 -7.24 -1.93 8.63
CA ARG A 41 -7.61 -2.79 9.74
C ARG A 41 -6.35 -3.38 10.38
N VAL A 42 -6.06 -2.96 11.61
CA VAL A 42 -4.99 -3.52 12.44
C VAL A 42 -5.58 -4.28 13.64
N GLN A 43 -4.75 -4.84 14.50
CA GLN A 43 -5.18 -5.76 15.56
C GLN A 43 -6.12 -5.12 16.58
N ASP A 44 -5.87 -3.89 16.96
CA ASP A 44 -6.61 -3.15 18.00
C ASP A 44 -7.68 -2.19 17.43
N GLY A 45 -7.93 -2.24 16.12
CA GLY A 45 -8.98 -1.45 15.47
C GLY A 45 -8.54 -0.78 14.16
N PRO A 46 -9.27 0.25 13.72
CA PRO A 46 -8.94 0.97 12.49
C PRO A 46 -7.77 1.94 12.70
N LEU A 47 -6.69 1.76 11.94
CA LEU A 47 -5.63 2.75 11.78
C LEU A 47 -6.07 3.74 10.69
N THR A 48 -6.55 4.90 11.08
CA THR A 48 -7.03 5.92 10.15
C THR A 48 -5.87 6.64 9.44
N VAL A 49 -6.15 7.20 8.25
CA VAL A 49 -5.19 8.05 7.55
C VAL A 49 -4.78 9.23 8.42
N TYR A 50 -5.73 9.81 9.18
CA TYR A 50 -5.45 10.87 10.15
C TYR A 50 -4.39 10.48 11.20
N ALA A 51 -4.30 9.19 11.58
CA ALA A 51 -3.29 8.75 12.53
C ALA A 51 -1.85 8.86 11.99
N PHE A 52 -1.66 8.88 10.67
CA PHE A 52 -0.34 9.08 10.06
C PHE A 52 0.21 10.51 10.31
N GLU A 53 -0.64 11.48 10.63
CA GLU A 53 -0.19 12.84 11.04
C GLU A 53 0.60 12.82 12.36
N GLN A 54 0.54 11.73 13.13
CA GLN A 54 1.34 11.54 14.35
C GLN A 54 2.79 11.15 14.06
N LEU A 55 3.11 10.76 12.82
CA LEU A 55 4.48 10.43 12.42
C LEU A 55 5.32 11.69 12.41
N GLN A 56 6.52 11.61 12.97
CA GLN A 56 7.51 12.70 12.84
C GLN A 56 8.11 12.72 11.43
N HIS A 57 8.31 11.53 10.86
CA HIS A 57 8.82 11.34 9.50
C HIS A 57 8.03 10.22 8.83
N ALA A 58 7.29 10.53 7.81
CA ALA A 58 6.61 9.49 7.04
C ALA A 58 7.61 8.50 6.42
N PRO A 59 7.22 7.26 6.15
CA PRO A 59 8.07 6.32 5.44
C PRO A 59 8.45 6.89 4.07
N HIS A 60 9.74 6.83 3.70
CA HIS A 60 10.20 7.37 2.43
C HIS A 60 9.51 6.68 1.24
N ARG A 61 9.32 5.37 1.30
CA ARG A 61 8.56 4.58 0.32
C ARG A 61 7.50 3.76 1.02
N LEU A 62 6.30 3.70 0.45
CA LEU A 62 5.21 2.89 0.99
C LEU A 62 4.67 1.93 -0.08
N VAL A 63 4.53 0.67 0.29
CA VAL A 63 3.79 -0.33 -0.49
C VAL A 63 2.51 -0.64 0.26
N LEU A 64 1.38 -0.27 -0.34
CA LEU A 64 0.05 -0.40 0.24
C LEU A 64 -0.86 -1.17 -0.73
N PRO A 65 -0.75 -2.51 -0.80
CA PRO A 65 -1.58 -3.33 -1.69
C PRO A 65 -2.99 -3.55 -1.13
N SER A 66 -3.42 -2.70 -0.21
CA SER A 66 -4.74 -2.81 0.41
C SER A 66 -5.83 -2.44 -0.58
N CYS A 67 -6.88 -3.24 -0.62
CA CYS A 67 -8.12 -2.95 -1.34
C CYS A 67 -9.28 -3.05 -0.35
N ASP A 68 -10.38 -2.38 -0.66
CA ASP A 68 -11.62 -2.52 0.11
C ASP A 68 -12.19 -3.93 -0.07
N SER A 69 -12.24 -4.72 1.00
CA SER A 69 -12.72 -6.10 0.99
C SER A 69 -14.24 -6.22 1.11
N GLY A 70 -14.99 -5.14 0.99
CA GLY A 70 -16.41 -5.15 1.36
C GLY A 70 -17.42 -4.50 0.42
N VAL A 71 -17.05 -3.74 -0.60
CA VAL A 71 -18.01 -3.00 -1.42
C VAL A 71 -17.74 -3.20 -2.91
N LEU A 72 -18.74 -3.66 -3.63
CA LEU A 72 -18.81 -3.75 -5.10
C LEU A 72 -18.99 -2.35 -5.76
N ALA A 73 -18.30 -1.33 -5.28
CA ALA A 73 -18.37 0.00 -5.86
C ALA A 73 -17.07 0.33 -6.60
N PRO A 74 -17.11 0.99 -7.76
CA PRO A 74 -15.92 1.40 -8.53
C PRO A 74 -15.30 2.67 -7.90
N THR A 75 -14.66 2.53 -6.75
CA THR A 75 -14.18 3.65 -5.91
C THR A 75 -12.66 3.79 -5.86
N GLY A 76 -11.91 2.93 -6.51
CA GLY A 76 -10.47 2.75 -6.23
C GLY A 76 -9.52 3.93 -6.43
N ALA A 77 -9.76 4.85 -7.37
CA ALA A 77 -8.78 5.89 -7.69
C ALA A 77 -8.85 7.11 -6.76
N ASP A 78 -10.04 7.57 -6.41
CA ASP A 78 -10.23 8.76 -5.57
C ASP A 78 -9.83 8.51 -4.12
N GLU A 79 -10.02 7.30 -3.64
CA GLU A 79 -9.66 6.85 -2.30
C GLU A 79 -8.14 6.75 -2.13
N LEU A 80 -7.47 6.19 -3.15
CA LEU A 80 -6.02 6.15 -3.20
C LEU A 80 -5.42 7.56 -3.21
N LEU A 81 -6.00 8.48 -3.96
CA LEU A 81 -5.58 9.89 -3.98
C LEU A 81 -5.70 10.54 -2.59
N GLY A 82 -6.71 10.18 -1.80
CA GLY A 82 -6.86 10.65 -0.43
C GLY A 82 -5.70 10.23 0.48
N VAL A 83 -5.31 8.96 0.44
CA VAL A 83 -4.15 8.45 1.21
C VAL A 83 -2.85 9.09 0.72
N VAL A 84 -2.65 9.15 -0.60
CA VAL A 84 -1.46 9.76 -1.21
C VAL A 84 -1.34 11.22 -0.83
N SER A 85 -2.44 12.00 -0.94
CA SER A 85 -2.45 13.42 -0.61
C SER A 85 -2.14 13.71 0.86
N SER A 86 -2.43 12.76 1.75
CA SER A 86 -2.13 12.89 3.18
C SER A 86 -0.67 12.53 3.51
N LEU A 87 -0.07 11.60 2.78
CA LEU A 87 1.29 11.10 3.08
C LEU A 87 2.39 11.89 2.36
N LEU A 88 2.14 12.42 1.16
CA LEU A 88 3.13 13.19 0.43
C LEU A 88 3.62 14.43 1.20
N PRO A 89 2.73 15.25 1.82
CA PRO A 89 3.19 16.40 2.63
C PRO A 89 4.03 16.01 3.83
N LEU A 90 3.87 14.78 4.34
CA LEU A 90 4.65 14.24 5.47
C LEU A 90 6.04 13.71 5.04
N GLY A 91 6.38 13.81 3.75
CA GLY A 91 7.71 13.45 3.24
C GLY A 91 7.81 12.08 2.57
N THR A 92 6.71 11.38 2.32
CA THR A 92 6.72 10.15 1.50
C THR A 92 7.07 10.50 0.06
N ALA A 93 8.16 9.94 -0.46
CA ALA A 93 8.62 10.21 -1.82
C ALA A 93 7.87 9.39 -2.87
N GLY A 94 7.32 8.23 -2.50
CA GLY A 94 6.53 7.43 -3.42
C GLY A 94 5.74 6.32 -2.75
N ILE A 95 4.63 5.95 -3.41
CA ILE A 95 3.69 4.94 -2.93
C ILE A 95 3.40 3.97 -4.07
N VAL A 96 3.43 2.66 -3.78
CA VAL A 96 2.80 1.63 -4.62
C VAL A 96 1.48 1.23 -3.96
N ALA A 97 0.39 1.32 -4.71
CA ALA A 97 -0.91 0.94 -4.22
C ALA A 97 -1.73 0.17 -5.28
N ALA A 98 -2.80 -0.45 -4.85
CA ALA A 98 -3.73 -1.14 -5.74
C ALA A 98 -4.91 -0.22 -6.09
N VAL A 99 -5.27 -0.15 -7.38
CA VAL A 99 -6.43 0.61 -7.88
C VAL A 99 -7.66 -0.26 -8.10
N SER A 100 -7.56 -1.55 -7.82
CA SER A 100 -8.68 -2.49 -7.87
C SER A 100 -8.44 -3.64 -6.88
N PRO A 101 -9.48 -4.38 -6.49
CA PRO A 101 -9.37 -5.51 -5.59
C PRO A 101 -8.32 -6.52 -6.05
N LEU A 102 -7.46 -6.93 -5.14
CA LEU A 102 -6.43 -7.93 -5.40
C LEU A 102 -6.91 -9.32 -5.00
N ASN A 103 -6.52 -10.32 -5.79
CA ASN A 103 -6.66 -11.71 -5.37
C ASN A 103 -5.55 -12.06 -4.37
N ASP A 104 -5.91 -12.47 -3.16
CA ASP A 104 -4.95 -12.73 -2.06
C ASP A 104 -3.89 -13.76 -2.43
N HIS A 105 -4.27 -14.84 -3.12
CA HIS A 105 -3.33 -15.88 -3.55
C HIS A 105 -2.36 -15.39 -4.62
N ALA A 106 -2.83 -14.53 -5.53
CA ALA A 106 -1.99 -13.94 -6.58
C ALA A 106 -1.15 -12.77 -6.07
N ALA A 107 -1.61 -12.08 -5.03
CA ALA A 107 -0.89 -10.94 -4.43
C ALA A 107 0.47 -11.37 -3.85
N VAL A 108 0.54 -12.52 -3.19
CA VAL A 108 1.80 -12.99 -2.56
C VAL A 108 2.96 -13.08 -3.56
N PRO A 109 2.89 -13.84 -4.67
CA PRO A 109 4.00 -13.90 -5.63
C PRO A 109 4.28 -12.56 -6.31
N VAL A 110 3.26 -11.72 -6.52
CA VAL A 110 3.41 -10.37 -7.09
C VAL A 110 4.19 -9.47 -6.14
N MET A 111 3.85 -9.46 -4.84
CA MET A 111 4.55 -8.68 -3.83
C MET A 111 5.98 -9.18 -3.62
N LEU A 112 6.21 -10.50 -3.62
CA LEU A 112 7.57 -11.06 -3.55
C LEU A 112 8.43 -10.63 -4.74
N ALA A 113 7.86 -10.60 -5.95
CA ALA A 113 8.54 -10.10 -7.13
C ALA A 113 8.86 -8.60 -7.00
N LEU A 114 7.88 -7.79 -6.56
CA LEU A 114 8.05 -6.35 -6.31
C LEU A 114 9.21 -6.09 -5.34
N HIS A 115 9.22 -6.76 -4.19
CA HIS A 115 10.28 -6.60 -3.21
C HIS A 115 11.66 -7.03 -3.71
N ARG A 116 11.75 -8.06 -4.57
CA ARG A 116 13.03 -8.44 -5.21
C ARG A 116 13.59 -7.31 -6.08
N HIS A 117 12.74 -6.67 -6.87
CA HIS A 117 13.14 -5.55 -7.73
C HIS A 117 13.52 -4.31 -6.90
N LEU A 118 12.77 -3.99 -5.85
CA LEU A 118 13.11 -2.89 -4.93
C LEU A 118 14.44 -3.13 -4.21
N ARG A 119 14.73 -4.37 -3.80
CA ARG A 119 16.02 -4.74 -3.20
C ARG A 119 17.19 -4.69 -4.19
N ALA A 120 16.90 -4.84 -5.48
CA ALA A 120 17.89 -4.67 -6.54
C ALA A 120 18.16 -3.18 -6.86
N GLY A 121 17.56 -2.24 -6.13
CA GLY A 121 17.80 -0.80 -6.29
C GLY A 121 16.89 -0.12 -7.29
N GLN A 122 15.86 -0.80 -7.82
CA GLN A 122 14.90 -0.16 -8.72
C GLN A 122 14.03 0.85 -7.98
N THR A 123 13.60 1.87 -8.70
CA THR A 123 12.53 2.78 -8.23
C THR A 123 11.20 2.02 -8.13
N LEU A 124 10.21 2.61 -7.45
CA LEU A 124 8.87 2.02 -7.34
C LEU A 124 8.24 1.78 -8.73
N ALA A 125 8.39 2.74 -9.63
CA ALA A 125 7.84 2.65 -10.98
C ALA A 125 8.52 1.55 -11.81
N GLU A 126 9.85 1.48 -11.76
CA GLU A 126 10.62 0.42 -12.44
C GLU A 126 10.29 -0.97 -11.89
N ALA A 127 10.17 -1.10 -10.57
CA ALA A 127 9.83 -2.35 -9.93
C ALA A 127 8.42 -2.84 -10.33
N VAL A 128 7.42 -1.95 -10.32
CA VAL A 128 6.06 -2.27 -10.81
C VAL A 128 6.09 -2.68 -12.27
N LEU A 129 6.81 -1.96 -13.13
CA LEU A 129 6.95 -2.29 -14.55
C LEU A 129 7.63 -3.65 -14.75
N SER A 130 8.69 -3.91 -14.00
CA SER A 130 9.42 -5.19 -14.06
C SER A 130 8.55 -6.37 -13.64
N VAL A 131 7.74 -6.20 -12.58
CA VAL A 131 6.77 -7.20 -12.15
C VAL A 131 5.75 -7.49 -13.24
N ARG A 132 5.16 -6.44 -13.85
CA ARG A 132 4.18 -6.61 -14.94
C ARG A 132 4.73 -7.38 -16.13
N ARG A 133 6.01 -7.15 -16.49
CA ARG A 133 6.70 -7.82 -17.61
C ARG A 133 7.10 -9.25 -17.28
N GLY A 134 7.41 -9.54 -16.02
CA GLY A 134 7.90 -10.85 -15.59
C GLY A 134 6.84 -11.91 -15.33
N LEU A 135 5.56 -11.51 -15.22
CA LEU A 135 4.46 -12.43 -14.91
C LEU A 135 3.78 -12.92 -16.19
N ASN A 136 4.40 -13.85 -16.89
CA ASN A 136 3.85 -14.47 -18.09
C ASN A 136 3.07 -15.75 -17.70
N GLY A 137 1.88 -15.96 -18.31
CA GLY A 137 1.17 -17.24 -18.32
C GLY A 137 0.08 -17.42 -17.26
N ASP A 138 -0.03 -16.57 -16.23
CA ASP A 138 -1.10 -16.63 -15.23
C ASP A 138 -1.95 -15.35 -15.29
N PRO A 139 -3.18 -15.42 -15.85
CA PRO A 139 -4.03 -14.24 -16.02
C PRO A 139 -4.38 -13.54 -14.71
N VAL A 140 -4.53 -14.29 -13.60
CA VAL A 140 -4.90 -13.72 -12.31
C VAL A 140 -3.73 -12.93 -11.72
N ARG A 141 -2.51 -13.46 -11.84
CA ARG A 141 -1.29 -12.72 -11.43
C ARG A 141 -1.04 -11.50 -12.31
N GLN A 142 -1.28 -11.61 -13.61
CA GLN A 142 -1.18 -10.48 -14.53
C GLN A 142 -2.18 -9.38 -14.17
N ALA A 143 -3.45 -9.72 -13.94
CA ALA A 143 -4.47 -8.76 -13.50
C ALA A 143 -4.07 -8.10 -12.16
N THR A 144 -3.58 -8.88 -11.20
CA THR A 144 -3.08 -8.39 -9.91
C THR A 144 -1.92 -7.41 -10.10
N ALA A 145 -0.96 -7.72 -10.96
CA ALA A 145 0.18 -6.83 -11.22
C ALA A 145 -0.21 -5.55 -11.95
N VAL A 146 -1.19 -5.63 -12.87
CA VAL A 146 -1.73 -4.44 -13.58
C VAL A 146 -2.50 -3.53 -12.64
N SER A 147 -3.13 -4.07 -11.60
CA SER A 147 -3.84 -3.29 -10.58
C SER A 147 -2.90 -2.42 -9.71
N LEU A 148 -1.60 -2.71 -9.67
CA LEU A 148 -0.65 -1.91 -8.92
C LEU A 148 -0.25 -0.67 -9.69
N VAL A 149 -0.26 0.48 -9.04
CA VAL A 149 0.24 1.75 -9.57
C VAL A 149 1.33 2.29 -8.65
N ALA A 150 2.32 2.94 -9.25
CA ALA A 150 3.34 3.69 -8.53
C ALA A 150 3.06 5.19 -8.68
N LEU A 151 3.06 5.91 -7.57
CA LEU A 151 2.81 7.34 -7.47
C LEU A 151 4.00 7.99 -6.75
N GLY A 152 4.42 9.17 -7.20
CA GLY A 152 5.60 9.86 -6.66
C GLY A 152 6.87 9.59 -7.46
N ALA A 153 8.01 10.02 -6.92
CA ALA A 153 9.31 10.07 -7.61
C ALA A 153 10.35 9.05 -7.10
N ALA A 154 9.97 8.12 -6.23
CA ALA A 154 10.92 7.22 -5.57
C ALA A 154 10.99 5.83 -6.18
#